data_feb58405e969655c8781aa87d48b6ff2
#
_entry.id   feb58405e969655c8781aa87d48b6ff2
#
_cell.length_a   1.000
_cell.length_b   1.000
_cell.length_c   1.000
_cell.angle_alpha   90.00
_cell.angle_beta   90.00
_cell.angle_gamma   90.00
#
_symmetry.space_group_name_H-M   'P 1'
#
loop_
_entity.id
_entity.type
_entity.pdbx_description
1 polymer ?
#
loop_
_entity_poly.entity_id
_entity_poly.type
_entity_poly.pdbx_seq_one_letter_code
_entity_poly.pdbx_strand_id
1 'polypeptide(L)'
;MPNKNENYSYSRVLKNEGKSSPEFEAQLSQLSLEEVIGLKLEVSSRDLNGKLYGFPIWQSMPTIIKDALLKFASSCTKSQVEAARMLGLSPDKYHELLRNYEDKNFLEEK
;
A
#
# COMPACT_ATOMS: atom_id res chain seq x y z
N MET A 1 5.95 6.16 -15.23
CA MET A 1 6.51 6.27 -13.91
C MET A 1 7.91 6.84 -13.97
N PRO A 2 8.17 7.85 -13.21
CA PRO A 2 9.52 8.38 -13.18
C PRO A 2 10.48 7.30 -12.75
N ASN A 3 11.74 7.54 -13.01
CA ASN A 3 12.77 6.60 -12.64
C ASN A 3 12.66 6.26 -11.17
N LYS A 4 12.75 4.99 -10.88
CA LYS A 4 12.80 4.60 -9.49
C LYS A 4 14.08 5.11 -8.89
N ASN A 5 13.94 5.88 -7.85
CA ASN A 5 15.06 6.33 -7.08
C ASN A 5 15.56 5.15 -6.28
N GLU A 6 16.85 4.84 -6.41
CA GLU A 6 17.42 3.71 -5.67
C GLU A 6 17.25 3.89 -4.17
N ASN A 7 17.09 5.13 -3.72
CA ASN A 7 16.90 5.41 -2.30
C ASN A 7 15.45 5.47 -1.90
N TYR A 8 14.53 5.29 -2.86
CA TYR A 8 13.13 5.34 -2.53
C TYR A 8 12.72 4.12 -1.72
N SER A 9 11.96 4.35 -0.68
CA SER A 9 11.48 3.28 0.19
C SER A 9 10.16 3.73 0.81
N TYR A 10 9.17 2.84 0.77
CA TYR A 10 7.88 3.12 1.39
C TYR A 10 8.08 3.42 2.88
N SER A 11 8.90 2.61 3.53
CA SER A 11 9.22 2.79 4.94
C SER A 11 9.82 4.17 5.20
N ARG A 12 10.78 4.56 4.37
CA ARG A 12 11.44 5.84 4.56
C ARG A 12 10.47 7.01 4.37
N VAL A 13 9.63 6.90 3.36
CA VAL A 13 8.66 7.97 3.10
C VAL A 13 7.76 8.18 4.30
N LEU A 14 7.24 7.09 4.87
CA LEU A 14 6.35 7.20 6.01
C LEU A 14 7.07 7.74 7.23
N LYS A 15 8.34 7.35 7.44
CA LYS A 15 9.10 7.89 8.56
C LYS A 15 9.35 9.38 8.38
N ASN A 16 9.67 9.80 7.17
CA ASN A 16 9.89 11.22 6.90
C ASN A 16 8.64 12.05 7.11
N GLU A 17 7.47 11.43 6.90
CA GLU A 17 6.19 12.11 7.10
C GLU A 17 5.73 12.06 8.56
N GLY A 18 6.51 11.43 9.42
CA GLY A 18 6.12 11.32 10.82
C GLY A 18 5.08 10.27 11.09
N LYS A 19 4.85 9.38 10.13
CA LYS A 19 3.82 8.36 10.24
C LYS A 19 4.33 7.01 10.71
N SER A 20 5.65 6.88 10.86
CA SER A 20 6.24 5.63 11.30
C SER A 20 7.57 5.91 11.96
N SER A 21 8.14 4.89 12.56
CA SER A 21 9.42 4.98 13.25
C SER A 21 10.04 3.58 13.30
N PRO A 22 11.34 3.47 13.61
CA PRO A 22 11.93 2.14 13.77
C PRO A 22 11.24 1.32 14.86
N GLU A 23 10.80 1.96 15.93
CA GLU A 23 10.11 1.28 17.01
C GLU A 23 8.76 0.76 16.55
N PHE A 24 8.04 1.58 15.81
CA PHE A 24 6.74 1.16 15.28
C PHE A 24 6.90 -0.02 14.33
N GLU A 25 7.91 0.03 13.46
CA GLU A 25 8.12 -1.05 12.51
C GLU A 25 8.52 -2.34 13.20
N ALA A 26 9.29 -2.23 14.30
CA ALA A 26 9.66 -3.42 15.05
C ALA A 26 8.43 -4.09 15.65
N GLN A 27 7.51 -3.31 16.18
CA GLN A 27 6.27 -3.85 16.72
C GLN A 27 5.39 -4.42 15.62
N LEU A 28 5.33 -3.72 14.49
CA LEU A 28 4.52 -4.13 13.36
C LEU A 28 4.98 -5.49 12.82
N SER A 29 6.31 -5.73 12.83
CA SER A 29 6.86 -6.96 12.29
C SER A 29 6.46 -8.19 13.08
N GLN A 30 5.94 -8.01 14.28
CA GLN A 30 5.48 -9.12 15.10
C GLN A 30 4.05 -9.52 14.81
N LEU A 31 3.37 -8.77 13.96
CA LEU A 31 1.97 -9.02 13.64
C LEU A 31 1.87 -9.63 12.25
N SER A 32 0.86 -10.48 12.07
CA SER A 32 0.55 -10.96 10.75
C SER A 32 -0.12 -9.85 9.93
N LEU A 33 -0.16 -10.03 8.63
CA LEU A 33 -0.83 -9.04 7.79
C LEU A 33 -2.30 -8.90 8.16
N GLU A 34 -2.95 -10.04 8.44
CA GLU A 34 -4.35 -10.01 8.85
C GLU A 34 -4.53 -9.22 10.14
N GLU A 35 -3.60 -9.41 11.09
CA GLU A 35 -3.68 -8.68 12.36
C GLU A 35 -3.48 -7.19 12.16
N VAL A 36 -2.57 -6.81 11.27
CA VAL A 36 -2.32 -5.40 10.99
C VAL A 36 -3.57 -4.76 10.40
N ILE A 37 -4.19 -5.42 9.44
CA ILE A 37 -5.40 -4.89 8.81
C ILE A 37 -6.52 -4.76 9.84
N GLY A 38 -6.73 -5.79 10.64
CA GLY A 38 -7.77 -5.75 11.66
C GLY A 38 -7.57 -4.65 12.67
N LEU A 39 -6.33 -4.52 13.15
CA LEU A 39 -6.03 -3.48 14.13
C LEU A 39 -6.20 -2.09 13.54
N LYS A 40 -5.76 -1.91 12.30
CA LYS A 40 -5.91 -0.62 11.64
C LYS A 40 -7.38 -0.23 11.51
N LEU A 41 -8.22 -1.20 11.16
CA LEU A 41 -9.65 -0.94 11.04
C LEU A 41 -10.27 -0.59 12.39
N GLU A 42 -9.87 -1.32 13.43
CA GLU A 42 -10.42 -1.04 14.75
C GLU A 42 -10.03 0.35 15.23
N VAL A 43 -8.75 0.69 15.11
CA VAL A 43 -8.28 2.01 15.54
C VAL A 43 -8.99 3.11 14.76
N SER A 44 -9.16 2.90 13.46
CA SER A 44 -9.83 3.90 12.62
C SER A 44 -11.29 4.06 13.01
N SER A 45 -11.94 2.96 13.40
CA SER A 45 -13.35 3.04 13.75
C SER A 45 -13.59 3.77 15.06
N ARG A 46 -12.58 3.86 15.92
CA ARG A 46 -12.76 4.57 17.20
C ARG A 46 -13.08 6.04 16.98
N ASP A 47 -12.49 6.62 15.95
CA ASP A 47 -12.76 8.03 15.64
C ASP A 47 -14.19 8.24 15.17
N LEU A 48 -14.88 7.16 14.80
CA LEU A 48 -16.26 7.21 14.34
C LEU A 48 -17.20 6.54 15.34
N ASN A 49 -16.81 6.55 16.60
CA ASN A 49 -17.60 5.93 17.67
C ASN A 49 -17.82 4.44 17.43
N GLY A 50 -16.78 3.78 16.87
CA GLY A 50 -16.84 2.36 16.62
C GLY A 50 -17.65 1.97 15.40
N LYS A 51 -18.00 2.94 14.56
CA LYS A 51 -18.84 2.69 13.41
C LYS A 51 -18.19 3.18 12.14
N LEU A 52 -18.30 2.38 11.09
CA LEU A 52 -17.78 2.74 9.77
C LEU A 52 -18.94 2.88 8.78
N TYR A 53 -19.99 3.52 9.22
CA TYR A 53 -21.17 3.71 8.40
C TYR A 53 -20.85 4.45 7.12
N GLY A 54 -21.46 4.03 6.04
CA GLY A 54 -21.30 4.71 4.77
C GLY A 54 -20.07 4.32 4.01
N PHE A 55 -19.21 3.51 4.60
CA PHE A 55 -18.03 3.01 3.91
C PHE A 55 -18.31 1.59 3.42
N PRO A 56 -18.28 1.35 2.12
CA PRO A 56 -18.44 -0.01 1.60
C PRO A 56 -17.15 -0.79 1.79
N ILE A 57 -16.82 -1.08 3.04
CA ILE A 57 -15.53 -1.67 3.40
C ILE A 57 -15.28 -2.98 2.69
N TRP A 58 -16.28 -3.86 2.70
CA TRP A 58 -16.11 -5.18 2.10
C TRP A 58 -15.79 -5.08 0.62
N GLN A 59 -16.44 -4.17 -0.07
CA GLN A 59 -16.27 -4.01 -1.51
C GLN A 59 -15.02 -3.24 -1.86
N SER A 60 -14.61 -2.30 -1.00
CA SER A 60 -13.48 -1.43 -1.28
C SER A 60 -12.14 -2.05 -0.89
N MET A 61 -12.14 -2.94 0.11
CA MET A 61 -10.90 -3.47 0.66
C MET A 61 -10.03 -4.18 -0.37
N PRO A 62 -10.59 -5.03 -1.26
CA PRO A 62 -9.72 -5.68 -2.24
C PRO A 62 -8.95 -4.68 -3.11
N THR A 63 -9.60 -3.58 -3.49
CA THR A 63 -8.93 -2.55 -4.29
C THR A 63 -7.85 -1.86 -3.47
N ILE A 64 -8.14 -1.54 -2.22
CA ILE A 64 -7.17 -0.89 -1.35
C ILE A 64 -5.94 -1.77 -1.17
N ILE A 65 -6.15 -3.07 -0.96
CA ILE A 65 -5.04 -3.99 -0.78
C ILE A 65 -4.22 -4.12 -2.05
N LYS A 66 -4.88 -4.21 -3.20
CA LYS A 66 -4.17 -4.31 -4.46
C LYS A 66 -3.37 -3.05 -4.76
N ASP A 67 -3.93 -1.88 -4.46
CA ASP A 67 -3.19 -0.63 -4.62
C ASP A 67 -1.96 -0.61 -3.71
N ALA A 68 -2.11 -1.08 -2.49
CA ALA A 68 -0.98 -1.15 -1.55
C ALA A 68 0.09 -2.12 -2.05
N LEU A 69 -0.32 -3.24 -2.63
CA LEU A 69 0.62 -4.20 -3.18
C LEU A 69 1.41 -3.62 -4.34
N LEU A 70 0.74 -2.90 -5.22
CA LEU A 70 1.42 -2.27 -6.35
C LEU A 70 2.43 -1.23 -5.87
N LYS A 71 2.02 -0.42 -4.91
CA LYS A 71 2.90 0.61 -4.36
C LYS A 71 4.10 -0.01 -3.67
N PHE A 72 3.86 -1.04 -2.88
CA PHE A 72 4.92 -1.74 -2.17
C PHE A 72 5.91 -2.35 -3.16
N ALA A 73 5.40 -3.10 -4.14
CA ALA A 73 6.27 -3.79 -5.08
C ALA A 73 7.08 -2.79 -5.90
N SER A 74 6.45 -1.69 -6.33
CA SER A 74 7.16 -0.73 -7.16
C SER A 74 8.20 0.04 -6.35
N SER A 75 8.01 0.18 -5.04
CA SER A 75 8.96 0.93 -4.22
C SER A 75 10.12 0.06 -3.73
N CYS A 76 9.93 -1.25 -3.68
CA CYS A 76 10.94 -2.15 -3.12
C CYS A 76 11.78 -2.87 -4.16
N THR A 77 11.53 -2.63 -5.44
CA THR A 77 12.26 -3.32 -6.50
C THR A 77 12.86 -2.30 -7.45
N LYS A 78 13.85 -2.75 -8.20
CA LYS A 78 14.56 -1.88 -9.15
C LYS A 78 13.99 -1.96 -10.56
N SER A 79 13.14 -2.94 -10.84
CA SER A 79 12.59 -3.10 -12.18
C SER A 79 11.17 -3.61 -12.10
N GLN A 80 10.43 -3.37 -13.19
CA GLN A 80 9.08 -3.87 -13.27
C GLN A 80 9.03 -5.39 -13.35
N VAL A 81 10.06 -6.00 -13.90
CA VAL A 81 10.11 -7.46 -13.95
C VAL A 81 10.21 -8.03 -12.55
N GLU A 82 11.06 -7.44 -11.71
CA GLU A 82 11.18 -7.89 -10.33
C GLU A 82 9.88 -7.67 -9.56
N ALA A 83 9.25 -6.52 -9.78
CA ALA A 83 8.01 -6.20 -9.09
C ALA A 83 6.91 -7.20 -9.47
N ALA A 84 6.80 -7.51 -10.76
CA ALA A 84 5.82 -8.48 -11.21
C ALA A 84 6.07 -9.83 -10.58
N ARG A 85 7.33 -10.25 -10.55
CA ARG A 85 7.68 -11.55 -9.96
C ARG A 85 7.33 -11.59 -8.48
N MET A 86 7.57 -10.50 -7.78
CA MET A 86 7.26 -10.42 -6.36
C MET A 86 5.77 -10.63 -6.11
N LEU A 87 4.93 -10.12 -7.01
CA LEU A 87 3.48 -10.22 -6.86
C LEU A 87 2.89 -11.47 -7.52
N GLY A 88 3.74 -12.27 -8.20
CA GLY A 88 3.24 -13.46 -8.87
C GLY A 88 2.50 -13.14 -10.16
N LEU A 89 2.90 -12.07 -10.84
CA LEU A 89 2.25 -11.61 -12.07
C LEU A 89 3.24 -11.67 -13.23
N SER A 90 2.69 -11.76 -14.45
CA SER A 90 3.53 -11.58 -15.63
C SER A 90 3.91 -10.10 -15.74
N PRO A 91 5.05 -9.80 -16.37
CA PRO A 91 5.43 -8.39 -16.54
C PRO A 91 4.37 -7.57 -17.30
N ASP A 92 3.72 -8.16 -18.30
CA ASP A 92 2.70 -7.43 -19.04
C ASP A 92 1.49 -7.12 -18.17
N LYS A 93 1.06 -8.07 -17.35
CA LYS A 93 -0.08 -7.85 -16.47
C LYS A 93 0.26 -6.82 -15.40
N TYR A 94 1.46 -6.90 -14.85
CA TYR A 94 1.88 -5.93 -13.84
C TYR A 94 1.90 -4.53 -14.44
N HIS A 95 2.44 -4.40 -15.66
CA HIS A 95 2.52 -3.10 -16.30
C HIS A 95 1.14 -2.51 -16.53
N GLU A 96 0.20 -3.34 -16.95
CA GLU A 96 -1.17 -2.89 -17.17
C GLU A 96 -1.80 -2.41 -15.87
N LEU A 97 -1.64 -3.18 -14.81
CA LEU A 97 -2.23 -2.82 -13.52
C LEU A 97 -1.58 -1.56 -12.96
N LEU A 98 -0.27 -1.41 -13.11
CA LEU A 98 0.42 -0.24 -12.61
C LEU A 98 -0.03 1.01 -13.33
N ARG A 99 -0.22 0.91 -14.65
CA ARG A 99 -0.69 2.06 -15.42
C ARG A 99 -2.08 2.48 -14.97
N ASN A 100 -2.97 1.52 -14.76
CA ASN A 100 -4.31 1.83 -14.28
C ASN A 100 -4.28 2.48 -12.91
N TYR A 101 -3.39 2.01 -12.05
CA TYR A 101 -3.26 2.58 -10.72
C TYR A 101 -2.75 4.02 -10.79
N GLU A 102 -1.76 4.26 -11.64
CA GLU A 102 -1.20 5.60 -11.76
C GLU A 102 -2.22 6.56 -12.35
N ASP A 103 -2.98 6.12 -13.34
CA ASP A 103 -4.03 6.95 -13.91
C ASP A 103 -5.09 7.31 -12.88
N LYS A 104 -5.48 6.34 -12.07
CA LYS A 104 -6.47 6.56 -11.02
C LYS A 104 -5.96 7.59 -10.02
N ASN A 105 -4.72 7.45 -9.59
CA ASN A 105 -4.16 8.38 -8.62
C ASN A 105 -4.01 9.77 -9.18
N PHE A 106 -3.65 9.86 -10.46
CA PHE A 106 -3.54 11.15 -11.11
C PHE A 106 -4.88 11.88 -11.08
N LEU A 107 -5.95 11.15 -11.39
CA LEU A 107 -7.28 11.76 -11.37
C LEU A 107 -7.70 12.16 -9.97
N GLU A 108 -7.35 11.36 -8.98
CA GLU A 108 -7.74 11.65 -7.61
C GLU A 108 -7.00 12.85 -7.04
N GLU A 109 -5.82 13.13 -7.54
CA GLU A 109 -5.03 14.26 -7.04
C GLU A 109 -5.56 15.60 -7.56
N LYS A 110 -6.48 15.56 -8.45
CA LYS A 110 -7.06 16.78 -8.98
C LYS A 110 -8.24 17.20 -8.13
#